data_b810a2b298fffe242f889cdc6d23f9e2
#
_entry.id   b810a2b298fffe242f889cdc6d23f9e2
#
_cell.length_a   1.000
_cell.length_b   1.000
_cell.length_c   1.000
_cell.angle_alpha   90.00
_cell.angle_beta   90.00
_cell.angle_gamma   90.00
#
_symmetry.space_group_name_H-M   'P 1'
#
loop_
_entity.id
_entity.type
_entity.pdbx_description
1 polymer ?
#
loop_
_entity_poly.entity_id
_entity_poly.type
_entity_poly.pdbx_seq_one_letter_code
_entity_poly.pdbx_strand_id
1 'polypeptide(L)'
;MTGERSALVAALAAFPFRLAAEAHAAEGRTVPTAEWGPPEVVRHLIAVETDVHQARLADLATTDDPHWDWTEPGPWSGEPGCSLTLLLDRFAALRAVTLATVAALDEAGWSRTGTHTRLGPWDVAGLLRNAVDHDEQHFAGLR
;
A
#
# COMPACT_ATOMS: atom_id res chain seq x y z
N MET A 1 -20.25 -7.97 4.11
CA MET A 1 -18.80 -8.20 3.93
C MET A 1 -18.38 -9.30 4.89
N THR A 2 -17.53 -10.22 4.45
CA THR A 2 -17.02 -11.30 5.30
C THR A 2 -16.14 -10.75 6.43
N GLY A 3 -15.94 -11.54 7.51
CA GLY A 3 -15.06 -11.13 8.62
C GLY A 3 -13.63 -10.87 8.17
N GLU A 4 -13.09 -11.67 7.25
CA GLU A 4 -11.76 -11.46 6.69
C GLU A 4 -11.66 -10.14 5.91
N ARG A 5 -12.64 -9.87 5.03
CA ARG A 5 -12.66 -8.63 4.25
C ARG A 5 -12.71 -7.41 5.15
N SER A 6 -13.56 -7.44 6.19
CA SER A 6 -13.67 -6.37 7.17
C SER A 6 -12.36 -6.15 7.93
N ALA A 7 -11.68 -7.23 8.33
CA ALA A 7 -10.40 -7.14 9.02
C ALA A 7 -9.30 -6.55 8.14
N LEU A 8 -9.24 -6.95 6.86
CA LEU A 8 -8.29 -6.40 5.90
C LEU A 8 -8.51 -4.90 5.68
N VAL A 9 -9.76 -4.50 5.46
CA VAL A 9 -10.11 -3.08 5.28
C VAL A 9 -9.76 -2.28 6.53
N ALA A 10 -10.06 -2.80 7.72
CA ALA A 10 -9.74 -2.13 8.98
C ALA A 10 -8.23 -1.96 9.17
N ALA A 11 -7.43 -2.98 8.86
CA ALA A 11 -5.98 -2.90 8.95
C ALA A 11 -5.41 -1.85 7.99
N LEU A 12 -5.88 -1.83 6.75
CA LEU A 12 -5.45 -0.85 5.75
C LEU A 12 -5.84 0.58 6.15
N ALA A 13 -7.04 0.76 6.74
CA ALA A 13 -7.51 2.06 7.19
C ALA A 13 -6.75 2.59 8.42
N ALA A 14 -6.35 1.70 9.32
CA ALA A 14 -5.61 2.07 10.53
C ALA A 14 -4.13 2.38 10.25
N PHE A 15 -3.57 1.82 9.19
CA PHE A 15 -2.14 1.89 8.93
C PHE A 15 -1.58 3.31 8.80
N PRO A 16 -2.21 4.27 8.09
CA PRO A 16 -1.65 5.63 7.99
C PRO A 16 -1.41 6.31 9.34
N PHE A 17 -2.26 6.05 10.33
CA PHE A 17 -2.09 6.60 11.68
C PHE A 17 -0.93 5.96 12.42
N ARG A 18 -0.80 4.63 12.31
CA ARG A 18 0.32 3.87 12.89
C ARG A 18 1.64 4.29 12.24
N LEU A 19 1.64 4.40 10.91
CA LEU A 19 2.80 4.83 10.14
C LEU A 19 3.26 6.22 10.56
N ALA A 20 2.35 7.18 10.70
CA ALA A 20 2.68 8.54 11.07
C ALA A 20 3.38 8.58 12.44
N ALA A 21 2.84 7.88 13.43
CA ALA A 21 3.43 7.83 14.77
C ALA A 21 4.84 7.22 14.74
N GLU A 22 5.00 6.09 14.04
CA GLU A 22 6.30 5.40 14.00
C GLU A 22 7.34 6.14 13.17
N ALA A 23 6.94 6.74 12.04
CA ALA A 23 7.84 7.51 11.19
C ALA A 23 8.36 8.76 11.92
N HIS A 24 7.49 9.49 12.62
CA HIS A 24 7.93 10.63 13.44
C HIS A 24 8.84 10.20 14.59
N ALA A 25 8.55 9.09 15.25
CA ALA A 25 9.41 8.56 16.30
C ALA A 25 10.80 8.16 15.76
N ALA A 26 10.86 7.67 14.53
CA ALA A 26 12.11 7.26 13.89
C ALA A 26 12.91 8.44 13.29
N GLU A 27 12.31 9.61 13.13
CA GLU A 27 12.88 10.74 12.36
C GLU A 27 14.24 11.21 12.89
N GLY A 28 14.47 11.13 14.18
CA GLY A 28 15.72 11.56 14.79
C GLY A 28 16.81 10.48 14.88
N ARG A 29 16.53 9.26 14.40
CA ARG A 29 17.46 8.15 14.52
C ARG A 29 18.54 8.21 13.44
N THR A 30 19.75 7.75 13.77
CA THR A 30 20.82 7.59 12.79
C THR A 30 20.49 6.42 11.87
N VAL A 31 20.55 6.67 10.56
CA VAL A 31 20.30 5.65 9.53
C VAL A 31 21.61 5.42 8.78
N PRO A 32 22.03 4.14 8.55
CA PRO A 32 23.15 3.85 7.68
C PRO A 32 22.92 4.45 6.28
N THR A 33 23.96 4.97 5.66
CA THR A 33 23.85 5.71 4.38
C THR A 33 23.28 4.88 3.23
N ALA A 34 23.37 3.55 3.31
CA ALA A 34 22.85 2.63 2.30
C ALA A 34 21.39 2.27 2.52
N GLU A 35 20.76 2.67 3.62
CA GLU A 35 19.38 2.35 3.97
C GLU A 35 18.48 3.57 3.83
N TRP A 36 17.19 3.29 3.64
CA TRP A 36 16.19 4.35 3.61
C TRP A 36 15.90 4.86 5.03
N GLY A 37 15.88 6.20 5.19
CA GLY A 37 15.28 6.82 6.35
C GLY A 37 13.76 6.90 6.26
N PRO A 38 13.09 7.44 7.30
CA PRO A 38 11.63 7.55 7.31
C PRO A 38 11.05 8.25 6.07
N PRO A 39 11.59 9.36 5.56
CA PRO A 39 11.03 10.00 4.36
C PRO A 39 11.06 9.09 3.13
N GLU A 40 12.16 8.36 2.91
CA GLU A 40 12.31 7.46 1.76
C GLU A 40 11.36 6.26 1.87
N VAL A 41 11.16 5.72 3.07
CA VAL A 41 10.18 4.66 3.32
C VAL A 41 8.76 5.14 2.96
N VAL A 42 8.37 6.34 3.42
CA VAL A 42 7.04 6.89 3.10
C VAL A 42 6.92 7.16 1.60
N ARG A 43 7.95 7.69 0.96
CA ARG A 43 7.95 7.88 -0.50
C ARG A 43 7.81 6.56 -1.26
N HIS A 44 8.44 5.49 -0.78
CA HIS A 44 8.26 4.16 -1.37
C HIS A 44 6.81 3.68 -1.20
N LEU A 45 6.22 3.85 -0.02
CA LEU A 45 4.81 3.49 0.22
C LEU A 45 3.84 4.30 -0.66
N ILE A 46 4.14 5.57 -0.91
CA ILE A 46 3.38 6.41 -1.86
C ILE A 46 3.43 5.79 -3.27
N ALA A 47 4.61 5.45 -3.76
CA ALA A 47 4.77 4.84 -5.08
C ALA A 47 4.04 3.49 -5.17
N VAL A 48 4.15 2.65 -4.16
CA VAL A 48 3.48 1.35 -4.11
C VAL A 48 1.96 1.52 -4.11
N GLU A 49 1.44 2.49 -3.36
CA GLU A 49 -0.01 2.71 -3.30
C GLU A 49 -0.60 2.99 -4.67
N THR A 50 0.01 3.87 -5.47
CA THR A 50 -0.48 4.24 -6.80
C THR A 50 -0.10 3.20 -7.86
N ASP A 51 1.16 2.80 -7.91
CA ASP A 51 1.70 2.04 -9.05
C ASP A 51 1.47 0.54 -8.90
N VAL A 52 1.17 0.06 -7.69
CA VAL A 52 0.94 -1.35 -7.42
C VAL A 52 -0.50 -1.58 -6.97
N HIS A 53 -0.89 -1.08 -5.80
CA HIS A 53 -2.20 -1.43 -5.22
C HIS A 53 -3.36 -0.86 -6.04
N GLN A 54 -3.36 0.44 -6.32
CA GLN A 54 -4.42 1.07 -7.10
C GLN A 54 -4.43 0.57 -8.54
N ALA A 55 -3.25 0.40 -9.15
CA ALA A 55 -3.14 -0.09 -10.52
C ALA A 55 -3.70 -1.52 -10.64
N ARG A 56 -3.40 -2.40 -9.70
CA ARG A 56 -3.91 -3.78 -9.72
C ARG A 56 -5.40 -3.86 -9.46
N LEU A 57 -5.94 -3.02 -8.57
CA LEU A 57 -7.40 -2.93 -8.37
C LEU A 57 -8.10 -2.47 -9.65
N ALA A 58 -7.54 -1.50 -10.36
CA ALA A 58 -8.07 -1.04 -11.64
C ALA A 58 -8.02 -2.15 -12.70
N ASP A 59 -6.94 -2.91 -12.75
CA ASP A 59 -6.80 -4.05 -13.67
C ASP A 59 -7.85 -5.12 -13.39
N LEU A 60 -8.10 -5.45 -12.13
CA LEU A 60 -9.15 -6.40 -11.76
C LEU A 60 -10.53 -5.92 -12.20
N ALA A 61 -10.80 -4.62 -12.14
CA ALA A 61 -12.09 -4.07 -12.52
C ALA A 61 -12.32 -4.02 -14.03
N THR A 62 -11.26 -3.99 -14.84
CA THR A 62 -11.35 -3.69 -16.29
C THR A 62 -10.85 -4.80 -17.21
N THR A 63 -10.13 -5.78 -16.70
CA THR A 63 -9.48 -6.83 -17.50
C THR A 63 -9.82 -8.19 -16.92
N ASP A 64 -10.14 -9.15 -17.78
CA ASP A 64 -10.33 -10.54 -17.35
C ASP A 64 -8.97 -11.18 -17.10
N ASP A 65 -8.80 -11.76 -15.92
CA ASP A 65 -7.57 -12.42 -15.47
C ASP A 65 -6.30 -11.63 -15.82
N PRO A 66 -6.13 -10.39 -15.30
CA PRO A 66 -4.90 -9.65 -15.53
C PRO A 66 -3.71 -10.39 -14.93
N HIS A 67 -2.55 -10.25 -15.55
CA HIS A 67 -1.31 -10.89 -15.10
C HIS A 67 -0.34 -9.81 -14.66
N TRP A 68 0.31 -10.03 -13.51
CA TRP A 68 1.26 -9.08 -12.93
C TRP A 68 2.60 -9.74 -12.67
N ASP A 69 3.66 -9.02 -13.02
CA ASP A 69 5.01 -9.37 -12.62
C ASP A 69 5.35 -8.75 -11.26
N TRP A 70 6.41 -9.24 -10.65
CA TRP A 70 6.98 -8.62 -9.46
C TRP A 70 7.34 -7.17 -9.78
N THR A 71 6.84 -6.25 -8.96
CA THR A 71 7.10 -4.81 -9.09
C THR A 71 7.51 -4.27 -7.73
N GLU A 72 8.67 -3.63 -7.68
CA GLU A 72 9.19 -2.98 -6.48
C GLU A 72 9.59 -1.55 -6.86
N PRO A 73 8.65 -0.60 -6.88
CA PRO A 73 8.97 0.77 -7.24
C PRO A 73 9.90 1.40 -6.20
N GLY A 74 10.83 2.23 -6.66
CA GLY A 74 11.64 3.06 -5.77
C GLY A 74 10.80 4.12 -5.07
N PRO A 75 11.43 4.97 -4.24
CA PRO A 75 10.73 6.07 -3.61
C PRO A 75 10.15 7.04 -4.64
N TRP A 76 8.92 7.50 -4.39
CA TRP A 76 8.31 8.55 -5.20
C TRP A 76 9.20 9.79 -5.25
N SER A 77 9.46 10.28 -6.46
CA SER A 77 10.41 11.39 -6.70
C SER A 77 9.76 12.77 -6.76
N GLY A 78 8.43 12.84 -6.68
CA GLY A 78 7.71 14.12 -6.70
C GLY A 78 7.95 14.96 -5.45
N GLU A 79 7.75 16.25 -5.56
CA GLU A 79 7.89 17.24 -4.48
C GLU A 79 9.19 17.06 -3.68
N PRO A 80 10.38 17.29 -4.31
CA PRO A 80 11.65 17.24 -3.61
C PRO A 80 11.68 18.20 -2.41
N GLY A 81 12.24 17.74 -1.29
CA GLY A 81 12.30 18.55 -0.08
C GLY A 81 11.00 18.66 0.70
N CYS A 82 9.95 17.96 0.30
CA CYS A 82 8.69 17.89 1.04
C CYS A 82 8.93 17.34 2.45
N SER A 83 8.27 17.92 3.45
CA SER A 83 8.40 17.48 4.84
C SER A 83 7.81 16.07 5.05
N LEU A 84 8.30 15.37 6.07
CA LEU A 84 7.75 14.06 6.45
C LEU A 84 6.24 14.14 6.71
N THR A 85 5.78 15.17 7.40
CA THR A 85 4.35 15.36 7.67
C THR A 85 3.53 15.44 6.38
N LEU A 86 3.98 16.20 5.38
CA LEU A 86 3.26 16.31 4.11
C LEU A 86 3.32 15.00 3.30
N LEU A 87 4.42 14.26 3.38
CA LEU A 87 4.50 12.93 2.75
C LEU A 87 3.52 11.95 3.39
N LEU A 88 3.41 11.95 4.71
CA LEU A 88 2.46 11.12 5.44
C LEU A 88 1.02 11.49 5.09
N ASP A 89 0.71 12.78 4.97
CA ASP A 89 -0.61 13.25 4.57
C ASP A 89 -0.94 12.80 3.14
N ARG A 90 0.04 12.85 2.23
CA ARG A 90 -0.14 12.35 0.86
C ARG A 90 -0.43 10.85 0.85
N PHE A 91 0.33 10.08 1.59
CA PHE A 91 0.09 8.64 1.70
C PHE A 91 -1.31 8.35 2.24
N ALA A 92 -1.73 9.03 3.29
CA ALA A 92 -3.06 8.86 3.87
C ALA A 92 -4.18 9.18 2.87
N ALA A 93 -4.02 10.25 2.08
CA ALA A 93 -4.97 10.62 1.04
C ALA A 93 -5.05 9.56 -0.08
N LEU A 94 -3.91 9.02 -0.52
CA LEU A 94 -3.88 7.95 -1.50
C LEU A 94 -4.51 6.67 -0.97
N ARG A 95 -4.26 6.31 0.28
CA ARG A 95 -4.89 5.15 0.92
C ARG A 95 -6.40 5.33 1.02
N ALA A 96 -6.88 6.54 1.30
CA ALA A 96 -8.32 6.83 1.32
C ALA A 96 -8.96 6.58 -0.05
N VAL A 97 -8.28 6.90 -1.14
CA VAL A 97 -8.76 6.59 -2.51
C VAL A 97 -8.85 5.07 -2.71
N THR A 98 -7.84 4.33 -2.31
CA THR A 98 -7.85 2.85 -2.38
C THR A 98 -9.03 2.27 -1.60
N LEU A 99 -9.25 2.74 -0.37
CA LEU A 99 -10.35 2.28 0.48
C LEU A 99 -11.72 2.62 -0.12
N ALA A 100 -11.85 3.78 -0.74
CA ALA A 100 -13.10 4.17 -1.43
C ALA A 100 -13.38 3.24 -2.62
N THR A 101 -12.36 2.88 -3.38
CA THR A 101 -12.48 1.92 -4.48
C THR A 101 -12.97 0.56 -3.98
N VAL A 102 -12.39 0.07 -2.89
CA VAL A 102 -12.78 -1.21 -2.27
C VAL A 102 -14.20 -1.14 -1.70
N ALA A 103 -14.57 -0.03 -1.07
CA ALA A 103 -15.91 0.16 -0.50
C ALA A 103 -17.02 0.15 -1.56
N ALA A 104 -16.70 0.51 -2.79
CA ALA A 104 -17.65 0.51 -3.90
C ALA A 104 -17.84 -0.86 -4.56
N LEU A 105 -17.05 -1.88 -4.20
CA LEU A 105 -17.14 -3.21 -4.80
C LEU A 105 -18.38 -3.94 -4.33
N ASP A 106 -19.10 -4.54 -5.29
CA ASP A 106 -20.12 -5.55 -5.02
C ASP A 106 -19.47 -6.94 -4.89
N GLU A 107 -20.27 -7.96 -4.64
CA GLU A 107 -19.75 -9.33 -4.50
C GLU A 107 -19.04 -9.82 -5.76
N ALA A 108 -19.55 -9.50 -6.93
CA ALA A 108 -18.91 -9.85 -8.21
C ALA A 108 -17.54 -9.15 -8.33
N GLY A 109 -17.45 -7.90 -7.93
CA GLY A 109 -16.19 -7.14 -7.92
C GLY A 109 -15.14 -7.76 -6.99
N TRP A 110 -15.54 -8.15 -5.79
CA TRP A 110 -14.64 -8.82 -4.84
C TRP A 110 -14.10 -10.15 -5.34
N SER A 111 -14.88 -10.86 -6.17
CA SER A 111 -14.54 -12.19 -6.66
C SER A 111 -13.73 -12.21 -7.95
N ARG A 112 -13.50 -11.06 -8.57
CA ARG A 112 -12.65 -10.98 -9.76
C ARG A 112 -11.22 -11.38 -9.42
N THR A 113 -10.57 -12.12 -10.33
CA THR A 113 -9.23 -12.69 -10.09
C THR A 113 -8.24 -12.26 -11.14
N GLY A 114 -6.99 -12.10 -10.70
CA GLY A 114 -5.82 -11.92 -11.56
C GLY A 114 -4.71 -12.85 -11.09
N THR A 115 -3.61 -12.93 -11.83
CA THR A 115 -2.52 -13.86 -11.54
C THR A 115 -1.20 -13.12 -11.41
N HIS A 116 -0.58 -13.25 -10.25
CA HIS A 116 0.79 -12.78 -10.05
C HIS A 116 1.76 -13.89 -10.44
N THR A 117 2.77 -13.57 -11.23
CA THR A 117 3.69 -14.58 -11.80
C THR A 117 4.46 -15.38 -10.76
N ARG A 118 4.71 -14.80 -9.58
CA ARG A 118 5.42 -15.46 -8.47
C ARG A 118 4.51 -15.94 -7.35
N LEU A 119 3.42 -15.21 -7.08
CA LEU A 119 2.61 -15.41 -5.89
C LEU A 119 1.28 -16.12 -6.17
N GLY A 120 0.97 -16.34 -7.44
CA GLY A 120 -0.19 -17.10 -7.86
C GLY A 120 -1.45 -16.27 -8.07
N PRO A 121 -2.62 -16.93 -8.15
CA PRO A 121 -3.86 -16.23 -8.39
C PRO A 121 -4.35 -15.51 -7.13
N TRP A 122 -4.87 -14.29 -7.32
CA TRP A 122 -5.49 -13.48 -6.28
C TRP A 122 -6.85 -12.96 -6.72
N ASP A 123 -7.81 -13.00 -5.82
CA ASP A 123 -8.98 -12.14 -5.84
C ASP A 123 -8.64 -10.80 -5.13
N VAL A 124 -9.64 -9.93 -4.93
CA VAL A 124 -9.40 -8.67 -4.21
C VAL A 124 -8.91 -8.92 -2.80
N ALA A 125 -9.47 -9.89 -2.06
CA ALA A 125 -9.00 -10.20 -0.72
C ALA A 125 -7.52 -10.62 -0.71
N GLY A 126 -7.09 -11.42 -1.67
CA GLY A 126 -5.69 -11.80 -1.84
C GLY A 126 -4.77 -10.62 -2.09
N LEU A 127 -5.21 -9.69 -2.94
CA LEU A 127 -4.49 -8.45 -3.21
C LEU A 127 -4.36 -7.61 -1.94
N LEU A 128 -5.43 -7.47 -1.17
CA LEU A 128 -5.42 -6.71 0.08
C LEU A 128 -4.57 -7.39 1.17
N ARG A 129 -4.54 -8.73 1.26
CA ARG A 129 -3.61 -9.42 2.16
C ARG A 129 -2.17 -9.08 1.85
N ASN A 130 -1.81 -9.07 0.57
CA ASN A 130 -0.47 -8.66 0.14
C ASN A 130 -0.18 -7.21 0.54
N ALA A 131 -1.14 -6.30 0.40
CA ALA A 131 -0.98 -4.90 0.80
C ALA A 131 -0.77 -4.77 2.31
N VAL A 132 -1.52 -5.51 3.13
CA VAL A 132 -1.34 -5.51 4.58
C VAL A 132 0.04 -6.03 4.97
N ASP A 133 0.48 -7.14 4.37
CA ASP A 133 1.80 -7.71 4.64
C ASP A 133 2.92 -6.74 4.26
N HIS A 134 2.78 -6.05 3.14
CA HIS A 134 3.74 -5.04 2.69
C HIS A 134 3.80 -3.85 3.65
N ASP A 135 2.64 -3.36 4.11
CA ASP A 135 2.57 -2.32 5.12
C ASP A 135 3.35 -2.72 6.38
N GLU A 136 3.08 -3.92 6.91
CA GLU A 136 3.72 -4.40 8.13
C GLU A 136 5.23 -4.61 7.98
N GLN A 137 5.67 -5.06 6.82
CA GLN A 137 7.09 -5.22 6.52
C GLN A 137 7.83 -3.88 6.63
N HIS A 138 7.29 -2.84 6.04
CA HIS A 138 7.91 -1.51 6.09
C HIS A 138 7.76 -0.83 7.44
N PHE A 139 6.63 -1.05 8.13
CA PHE A 139 6.44 -0.59 9.50
C PHE A 139 7.51 -1.19 10.45
N ALA A 140 7.76 -2.49 10.34
CA ALA A 140 8.79 -3.15 11.13
C ALA A 140 10.19 -2.56 10.88
N GLY A 141 10.48 -2.15 9.65
CA GLY A 141 11.75 -1.53 9.28
C GLY A 141 11.98 -0.15 9.87
N LEU A 142 10.93 0.53 10.36
CA LEU A 142 11.04 1.84 11.01
C LEU A 142 11.39 1.76 12.51
N ARG A 143 11.22 0.59 13.11
CA ARG A 143 11.48 0.38 14.53
C ARG A 143 12.96 0.30 14.87
#